data_e237d4a9617c189f6e7cf5da6b2b5ccc
#
_entry.id   e237d4a9617c189f6e7cf5da6b2b5ccc
#
_cell.length_a   1.000
_cell.length_b   1.000
_cell.length_c   1.000
_cell.angle_alpha   90.00
_cell.angle_beta   90.00
_cell.angle_gamma   90.00
#
_symmetry.space_group_name_H-M   'P 1'
#
loop_
_entity.id
_entity.type
_entity.pdbx_description
1 polymer ?
#
loop_
_entity_poly.entity_id
_entity_poly.type
_entity_poly.pdbx_seq_one_letter_code
_entity_poly.pdbx_strand_id
1 'polypeptide(L)'
;MTQSLPPKNIVFYADDDLDDLELVKDAFAQYAKDVEVLTATDGSKALSYLSNLKKYDTIPCLIILDVNMPVIDGKETLLRLREMEHFQEVPVVLFTTSSQPIDKNFAQRYNAGFITKPIDVKQMEFIADKFIDHCADDIRNRIRRQMQ
;
A
#
# COMPACT_ATOMS: atom_id res chain seq x y z
N MET A 1 23.63 -12.97 23.83
CA MET A 1 22.36 -12.31 23.56
C MET A 1 22.31 -11.87 22.12
N THR A 2 21.39 -12.43 21.38
CA THR A 2 21.23 -12.08 19.97
C THR A 2 20.42 -10.80 19.86
N GLN A 3 20.98 -9.80 19.18
CA GLN A 3 20.24 -8.60 18.86
C GLN A 3 19.28 -8.91 17.72
N SER A 4 17.99 -8.75 17.96
CA SER A 4 17.02 -8.85 16.89
C SER A 4 17.13 -7.62 16.01
N LEU A 5 17.02 -7.81 14.69
CA LEU A 5 16.93 -6.71 13.76
C LEU A 5 15.64 -5.94 14.02
N PRO A 6 15.61 -4.60 13.81
CA PRO A 6 14.37 -3.85 13.90
C PRO A 6 13.32 -4.44 12.96
N PRO A 7 12.05 -4.47 13.35
CA PRO A 7 11.02 -4.93 12.44
C PRO A 7 10.95 -4.04 11.21
N LYS A 8 10.75 -4.68 10.05
CA LYS A 8 10.59 -3.94 8.80
C LYS A 8 9.24 -3.22 8.78
N ASN A 9 9.19 -2.12 8.06
CA ASN A 9 7.94 -1.45 7.77
C ASN A 9 7.15 -2.29 6.78
N ILE A 10 5.86 -2.47 7.04
CA ILE A 10 5.00 -3.28 6.18
C ILE A 10 4.29 -2.37 5.18
N VAL A 11 4.40 -2.69 3.90
CA VAL A 11 3.55 -2.13 2.85
C VAL A 11 2.58 -3.23 2.43
N PHE A 12 1.29 -2.95 2.52
CA PHE A 12 0.26 -3.92 2.15
C PHE A 12 -0.32 -3.53 0.79
N TYR A 13 -0.36 -4.45 -0.16
CA TYR A 13 -0.82 -4.19 -1.51
C TYR A 13 -1.86 -5.23 -1.94
N ALA A 14 -3.05 -4.75 -2.32
CA ALA A 14 -4.13 -5.59 -2.83
C ALA A 14 -4.40 -5.29 -4.30
N ASP A 15 -4.35 -6.31 -5.13
CA ASP A 15 -4.57 -6.23 -6.58
C ASP A 15 -4.83 -7.63 -7.10
N ASP A 16 -5.80 -7.78 -8.00
CA ASP A 16 -6.11 -9.08 -8.60
C ASP A 16 -5.19 -9.39 -9.79
N ASP A 17 -4.43 -8.45 -10.28
CA ASP A 17 -3.48 -8.64 -11.37
C ASP A 17 -2.15 -9.16 -10.81
N LEU A 18 -1.85 -10.43 -11.07
CA LEU A 18 -0.66 -11.08 -10.54
C LEU A 18 0.63 -10.46 -11.10
N ASP A 19 0.61 -9.97 -12.33
CA ASP A 19 1.76 -9.31 -12.93
C ASP A 19 2.06 -8.00 -12.21
N ASP A 20 1.02 -7.23 -11.90
CA ASP A 20 1.19 -5.98 -11.15
C ASP A 20 1.72 -6.25 -9.74
N LEU A 21 1.24 -7.31 -9.07
CA LEU A 21 1.77 -7.69 -7.76
C LEU A 21 3.28 -7.95 -7.82
N GLU A 22 3.74 -8.69 -8.82
CA GLU A 22 5.17 -8.97 -8.98
C GLU A 22 5.98 -7.71 -9.31
N LEU A 23 5.47 -6.87 -10.21
CA LEU A 23 6.16 -5.64 -10.60
C LEU A 23 6.34 -4.69 -9.40
N VAL A 24 5.32 -4.55 -8.57
CA VAL A 24 5.40 -3.70 -7.38
C VAL A 24 6.35 -4.28 -6.35
N LYS A 25 6.30 -5.60 -6.11
CA LYS A 25 7.26 -6.26 -5.22
C LYS A 25 8.69 -6.04 -5.68
N ASP A 26 8.94 -6.21 -6.98
CA ASP A 26 10.26 -6.00 -7.55
C ASP A 26 10.72 -4.55 -7.38
N ALA A 27 9.81 -3.60 -7.54
CA ALA A 27 10.13 -2.18 -7.35
C ALA A 27 10.53 -1.88 -5.90
N PHE A 28 9.93 -2.57 -4.91
CA PHE A 28 10.28 -2.39 -3.50
C PHE A 28 11.54 -3.17 -3.10
N ALA A 29 12.08 -4.05 -3.95
CA ALA A 29 13.24 -4.86 -3.60
C ALA A 29 14.47 -4.02 -3.21
N GLN A 30 14.63 -2.83 -3.80
CA GLN A 30 15.70 -1.92 -3.46
C GLN A 30 15.61 -1.41 -2.01
N TYR A 31 14.44 -1.50 -1.39
CA TYR A 31 14.20 -1.08 -0.01
C TYR A 31 14.03 -2.27 0.95
N ALA A 32 14.45 -3.46 0.54
CA ALA A 32 14.17 -4.72 1.25
C ALA A 32 14.72 -4.75 2.69
N LYS A 33 15.70 -3.93 3.02
CA LYS A 33 16.22 -3.86 4.39
C LYS A 33 15.20 -3.27 5.36
N ASP A 34 14.36 -2.35 4.90
CA ASP A 34 13.42 -1.60 5.74
C ASP A 34 11.96 -1.89 5.43
N VAL A 35 11.67 -2.47 4.28
CA VAL A 35 10.30 -2.64 3.79
C VAL A 35 10.04 -4.11 3.43
N GLU A 36 8.92 -4.61 3.94
CA GLU A 36 8.38 -5.91 3.53
C GLU A 36 7.02 -5.66 2.88
N VAL A 37 6.80 -6.22 1.68
CA VAL A 37 5.53 -6.10 0.96
C VAL A 37 4.70 -7.34 1.20
N LEU A 38 3.50 -7.17 1.76
CA LEU A 38 2.50 -8.22 1.89
C LEU A 38 1.40 -7.95 0.87
N THR A 39 0.84 -9.00 0.29
CA THR A 39 -0.13 -8.86 -0.80
C THR A 39 -1.40 -9.63 -0.55
N ALA A 40 -2.48 -9.17 -1.18
CA ALA A 40 -3.75 -9.89 -1.27
C ALA A 40 -4.27 -9.75 -2.70
N THR A 41 -5.07 -10.72 -3.13
CA THR A 41 -5.56 -10.76 -4.52
C THR A 41 -6.97 -10.20 -4.68
N ASP A 42 -7.62 -9.79 -3.60
CA ASP A 42 -8.91 -9.10 -3.65
C ASP A 42 -9.14 -8.33 -2.35
N GLY A 43 -10.20 -7.51 -2.35
CA GLY A 43 -10.53 -6.67 -1.19
C GLY A 43 -10.99 -7.45 0.02
N SER A 44 -11.67 -8.59 -0.19
CA SER A 44 -12.13 -9.43 0.92
C SER A 44 -10.95 -10.02 1.69
N LYS A 45 -9.96 -10.55 0.98
CA LYS A 45 -8.73 -11.07 1.60
C LYS A 45 -7.95 -9.99 2.31
N ALA A 46 -7.87 -8.79 1.69
CA ALA A 46 -7.21 -7.65 2.31
C ALA A 46 -7.88 -7.28 3.63
N LEU A 47 -9.20 -7.12 3.64
CA LEU A 47 -9.95 -6.77 4.85
C LEU A 47 -9.86 -7.85 5.91
N SER A 48 -9.91 -9.13 5.51
CA SER A 48 -9.77 -10.24 6.44
C SER A 48 -8.42 -10.19 7.16
N TYR A 49 -7.35 -10.00 6.42
CA TYR A 49 -6.01 -9.89 7.01
C TYR A 49 -5.90 -8.67 7.93
N LEU A 50 -6.28 -7.50 7.43
CA LEU A 50 -6.11 -6.24 8.15
C LEU A 50 -7.00 -6.16 9.39
N SER A 51 -8.25 -6.64 9.30
CA SER A 51 -9.17 -6.60 10.44
C SER A 51 -8.76 -7.56 11.56
N ASN A 52 -7.95 -8.56 11.27
CA ASN A 52 -7.45 -9.51 12.27
C ASN A 52 -6.16 -9.05 12.96
N LEU A 53 -5.57 -7.94 12.52
CA LEU A 53 -4.40 -7.38 13.20
C LEU A 53 -4.82 -6.85 14.57
N LYS A 54 -4.09 -7.28 15.58
CA LYS A 54 -4.35 -6.88 16.96
C LYS A 54 -3.54 -5.64 17.31
N LYS A 55 -3.89 -5.01 18.44
CA LYS A 55 -3.24 -3.79 18.92
C LYS A 55 -1.71 -3.87 18.92
N TYR A 56 -1.14 -5.06 19.15
CA TYR A 56 0.32 -5.24 19.26
C TYR A 56 0.97 -5.73 17.98
N ASP A 57 0.19 -6.00 16.94
CA ASP A 57 0.73 -6.40 15.64
C ASP A 57 1.25 -5.18 14.89
N THR A 58 2.15 -5.42 13.94
CA THR A 58 2.67 -4.35 13.10
C THR A 58 1.60 -3.89 12.12
N ILE A 59 1.12 -2.66 12.30
CA ILE A 59 0.19 -2.04 11.36
C ILE A 59 0.97 -1.58 10.14
N PRO A 60 0.48 -1.82 8.92
CA PRO A 60 1.17 -1.34 7.72
C PRO A 60 1.37 0.17 7.75
N CYS A 61 2.53 0.61 7.30
CA CYS A 61 2.82 2.04 7.14
C CYS A 61 2.19 2.62 5.88
N LEU A 62 1.75 1.76 4.97
CA LEU A 62 1.11 2.15 3.72
C LEU A 62 0.24 0.99 3.23
N ILE A 63 -0.96 1.30 2.75
CA ILE A 63 -1.85 0.34 2.12
C ILE A 63 -2.11 0.81 0.70
N ILE A 64 -1.83 -0.04 -0.28
CA ILE A 64 -2.04 0.24 -1.69
C ILE A 64 -3.19 -0.64 -2.18
N LEU A 65 -4.20 -0.02 -2.79
CA LEU A 65 -5.40 -0.73 -3.23
C LEU A 65 -5.67 -0.45 -4.71
N ASP A 66 -5.80 -1.51 -5.50
CA ASP A 66 -6.38 -1.36 -6.84
C ASP A 66 -7.87 -1.05 -6.69
N VAL A 67 -8.39 -0.17 -7.53
CA VAL A 67 -9.83 0.17 -7.52
C VAL A 67 -10.66 -1.02 -8.01
N ASN A 68 -10.22 -1.68 -9.08
CA ASN A 68 -10.99 -2.75 -9.73
C ASN A 68 -10.53 -4.13 -9.25
N MET A 69 -11.17 -4.63 -8.20
CA MET A 69 -10.92 -5.98 -7.69
C MET A 69 -12.23 -6.73 -7.55
N PRO A 70 -12.21 -8.08 -7.71
CA PRO A 70 -13.42 -8.86 -7.48
C PRO A 70 -13.79 -8.92 -6.00
N VAL A 71 -15.01 -9.33 -5.72
CA VAL A 71 -15.64 -9.51 -4.41
C VAL A 71 -15.88 -8.16 -3.73
N ILE A 72 -14.81 -7.48 -3.28
CA ILE A 72 -14.88 -6.13 -2.71
C ILE A 72 -13.84 -5.30 -3.45
N ASP A 73 -14.27 -4.20 -4.07
CA ASP A 73 -13.37 -3.33 -4.83
C ASP A 73 -12.53 -2.44 -3.90
N GLY A 74 -11.59 -1.69 -4.50
CA GLY A 74 -10.68 -0.86 -3.73
C GLY A 74 -11.36 0.30 -3.01
N LYS A 75 -12.42 0.86 -3.60
CA LYS A 75 -13.16 1.96 -2.96
C LYS A 75 -13.90 1.48 -1.71
N GLU A 76 -14.59 0.34 -1.82
CA GLU A 76 -15.28 -0.26 -0.67
C GLU A 76 -14.29 -0.69 0.40
N THR A 77 -13.14 -1.22 -0.01
CA THR A 77 -12.08 -1.59 0.93
C THR A 77 -11.59 -0.36 1.70
N LEU A 78 -11.33 0.74 1.02
CA LEU A 78 -10.91 2.00 1.64
C LEU A 78 -11.97 2.49 2.62
N LEU A 79 -13.24 2.49 2.20
CA LEU A 79 -14.34 2.93 3.05
C LEU A 79 -14.39 2.15 4.37
N ARG A 80 -14.29 0.82 4.27
CA ARG A 80 -14.31 -0.05 5.44
C ARG A 80 -13.11 0.16 6.35
N LEU A 81 -11.93 0.37 5.76
CA LEU A 81 -10.72 0.66 6.54
C LEU A 81 -10.87 1.95 7.35
N ARG A 82 -11.45 2.99 6.75
CA ARG A 82 -11.64 4.27 7.45
C ARG A 82 -12.67 4.19 8.58
N GLU A 83 -13.48 3.15 8.63
CA GLU A 83 -14.39 2.88 9.74
C GLU A 83 -13.71 2.12 10.88
N MET A 84 -12.54 1.51 10.64
CA MET A 84 -11.80 0.76 11.65
C MET A 84 -10.87 1.69 12.44
N GLU A 85 -10.88 1.55 13.77
CA GLU A 85 -10.12 2.43 14.66
C GLU A 85 -8.63 2.51 14.29
N HIS A 86 -8.01 1.36 13.99
CA HIS A 86 -6.56 1.31 13.73
C HIS A 86 -6.16 1.79 12.34
N PHE A 87 -7.12 2.03 11.45
CA PHE A 87 -6.83 2.36 10.06
C PHE A 87 -7.39 3.71 9.63
N GLN A 88 -7.88 4.52 10.57
CA GLN A 88 -8.47 5.82 10.22
C GLN A 88 -7.45 6.80 9.65
N GLU A 89 -6.19 6.69 10.08
CA GLU A 89 -5.12 7.60 9.66
C GLU A 89 -3.97 6.91 8.94
N VAL A 90 -4.04 5.59 8.74
CA VAL A 90 -3.01 4.88 7.98
C VAL A 90 -3.00 5.39 6.54
N PRO A 91 -1.83 5.76 5.99
CA PRO A 91 -1.75 6.16 4.59
C PRO A 91 -2.27 5.08 3.65
N VAL A 92 -3.18 5.47 2.76
CA VAL A 92 -3.73 4.59 1.72
C VAL A 92 -3.56 5.27 0.38
N VAL A 93 -3.20 4.51 -0.64
CA VAL A 93 -3.12 4.96 -2.03
C VAL A 93 -4.00 4.07 -2.87
N LEU A 94 -4.89 4.69 -3.67
CA LEU A 94 -5.59 3.97 -4.72
C LEU A 94 -4.68 3.93 -5.95
N PHE A 95 -4.42 2.73 -6.46
CA PHE A 95 -3.50 2.49 -7.56
C PHE A 95 -4.25 1.76 -8.67
N THR A 96 -4.53 2.45 -9.77
CA THR A 96 -5.47 1.96 -10.77
C THR A 96 -5.13 2.47 -12.16
N THR A 97 -5.59 1.76 -13.18
CA THR A 97 -5.50 2.24 -14.57
C THR A 97 -6.46 3.40 -14.86
N SER A 98 -7.47 3.59 -14.01
CA SER A 98 -8.42 4.69 -14.17
C SER A 98 -7.77 6.03 -13.87
N SER A 99 -8.11 7.05 -14.68
CA SER A 99 -7.73 8.44 -14.43
C SER A 99 -8.97 9.32 -14.28
N GLN A 100 -10.14 8.71 -14.04
CA GLN A 100 -11.40 9.43 -13.96
C GLN A 100 -11.46 10.33 -12.72
N PRO A 101 -11.99 11.57 -12.88
CA PRO A 101 -12.11 12.49 -11.73
C PRO A 101 -12.91 11.91 -10.56
N ILE A 102 -13.91 11.07 -10.82
CA ILE A 102 -14.73 10.48 -9.77
C ILE A 102 -13.88 9.62 -8.82
N ASP A 103 -12.91 8.90 -9.36
CA ASP A 103 -12.03 8.06 -8.55
C ASP A 103 -11.05 8.90 -7.72
N LYS A 104 -10.52 9.95 -8.32
CA LYS A 104 -9.63 10.89 -7.61
C LYS A 104 -10.37 11.60 -6.50
N ASN A 105 -11.60 12.05 -6.76
CA ASN A 105 -12.42 12.74 -5.76
C ASN A 105 -12.76 11.81 -4.59
N PHE A 106 -13.03 10.55 -4.89
CA PHE A 106 -13.29 9.54 -3.85
C PHE A 106 -12.05 9.38 -2.95
N ALA A 107 -10.88 9.25 -3.55
CA ALA A 107 -9.63 9.13 -2.78
C ALA A 107 -9.45 10.34 -1.84
N GLN A 108 -9.61 11.56 -2.36
CA GLN A 108 -9.48 12.78 -1.56
C GLN A 108 -10.49 12.81 -0.41
N ARG A 109 -11.72 12.41 -0.66
CA ARG A 109 -12.79 12.41 0.35
C ARG A 109 -12.44 11.52 1.55
N TYR A 110 -11.75 10.43 1.31
CA TYR A 110 -11.36 9.47 2.36
C TYR A 110 -9.89 9.56 2.72
N ASN A 111 -9.28 10.70 2.42
CA ASN A 111 -7.89 11.02 2.78
C ASN A 111 -6.90 9.97 2.27
N ALA A 112 -7.06 9.58 1.01
CA ALA A 112 -6.17 8.64 0.35
C ALA A 112 -5.46 9.32 -0.82
N GLY A 113 -4.25 8.82 -1.14
CA GLY A 113 -3.55 9.19 -2.36
C GLY A 113 -4.14 8.50 -3.57
N PHE A 114 -3.78 8.98 -4.75
CA PHE A 114 -4.23 8.42 -6.02
C PHE A 114 -3.06 8.38 -6.98
N ILE A 115 -2.74 7.20 -7.49
CA ILE A 115 -1.68 7.02 -8.48
C ILE A 115 -2.25 6.20 -9.63
N THR A 116 -2.17 6.73 -10.85
CA THR A 116 -2.56 6.00 -12.05
C THR A 116 -1.46 5.01 -12.40
N LYS A 117 -1.84 3.75 -12.67
CA LYS A 117 -0.87 2.72 -13.07
C LYS A 117 -0.17 3.15 -14.36
N PRO A 118 1.17 3.07 -14.40
CA PRO A 118 1.90 3.37 -15.63
C PRO A 118 1.54 2.41 -16.76
N ILE A 119 1.45 2.92 -17.97
CA ILE A 119 1.23 2.08 -19.16
C ILE A 119 2.53 1.34 -19.51
N ASP A 120 3.67 2.01 -19.36
CA ASP A 120 4.98 1.46 -19.66
C ASP A 120 5.52 0.68 -18.45
N VAL A 121 5.82 -0.61 -18.66
CA VAL A 121 6.38 -1.48 -17.63
C VAL A 121 7.66 -0.91 -17.01
N LYS A 122 8.47 -0.21 -17.80
CA LYS A 122 9.70 0.42 -17.31
C LYS A 122 9.43 1.46 -16.22
N GLN A 123 8.31 2.15 -16.30
CA GLN A 123 7.94 3.13 -15.28
C GLN A 123 7.57 2.46 -13.95
N MET A 124 7.17 1.20 -13.98
CA MET A 124 6.89 0.44 -12.76
C MET A 124 8.14 0.21 -11.91
N GLU A 125 9.34 0.26 -12.51
CA GLU A 125 10.58 0.12 -11.75
C GLU A 125 10.76 1.20 -10.69
N PHE A 126 10.16 2.38 -10.91
CA PHE A 126 10.29 3.53 -10.02
C PHE A 126 9.04 3.77 -9.18
N ILE A 127 8.06 2.85 -9.24
CA ILE A 127 6.78 3.08 -8.58
C ILE A 127 6.90 3.11 -7.06
N ALA A 128 7.87 2.39 -6.50
CA ALA A 128 8.06 2.34 -5.06
C ALA A 128 8.33 3.72 -4.46
N ASP A 129 9.13 4.56 -5.13
CA ASP A 129 9.39 5.92 -4.67
C ASP A 129 8.12 6.76 -4.58
N LYS A 130 7.23 6.61 -5.56
CA LYS A 130 5.95 7.33 -5.56
C LYS A 130 5.07 6.88 -4.39
N PHE A 131 5.06 5.58 -4.10
CA PHE A 131 4.31 5.06 -2.97
C PHE A 131 4.89 5.55 -1.64
N ILE A 132 6.21 5.53 -1.51
CA ILE A 132 6.89 5.96 -0.27
C ILE A 132 6.60 7.44 0.03
N ASP A 133 6.39 8.28 -1.00
CA ASP A 133 6.01 9.67 -0.81
C ASP A 133 4.73 9.84 0.01
N HIS A 134 3.87 8.83 0.03
CA HIS A 134 2.61 8.86 0.78
C HIS A 134 2.74 8.35 2.21
N CYS A 135 3.90 7.83 2.60
CA CYS A 135 4.15 7.41 3.97
C CYS A 135 4.31 8.62 4.90
N ALA A 136 4.14 8.41 6.22
CA ALA A 136 4.43 9.43 7.21
C ALA A 136 5.89 9.88 7.10
N ASP A 137 6.14 11.15 7.45
CA ASP A 137 7.46 11.78 7.24
C ASP A 137 8.61 11.00 7.88
N ASP A 138 8.43 10.55 9.12
CA ASP A 138 9.45 9.80 9.85
C ASP A 138 9.76 8.46 9.20
N ILE A 139 8.74 7.77 8.72
CA ILE A 139 8.88 6.49 8.03
C ILE A 139 9.58 6.69 6.68
N ARG A 140 9.12 7.66 5.90
CA ARG A 140 9.70 7.99 4.60
C ARG A 140 11.18 8.33 4.72
N ASN A 141 11.53 9.16 5.69
CA ASN A 141 12.91 9.57 5.90
C ASN A 141 13.77 8.39 6.34
N ARG A 142 13.26 7.50 7.17
CA ARG A 142 13.98 6.31 7.61
C ARG A 142 14.29 5.39 6.43
N ILE A 143 13.30 5.13 5.58
CA ILE A 143 13.46 4.27 4.41
C ILE A 143 14.53 4.87 3.47
N ARG A 144 14.44 6.16 3.19
CA ARG A 144 15.34 6.81 2.24
C ARG A 144 16.77 6.96 2.75
N ARG A 145 16.97 7.09 4.06
CA ARG A 145 18.32 7.17 4.62
C ARG A 145 19.12 5.89 4.42
N GLN A 146 18.46 4.75 4.35
CA GLN A 146 19.14 3.47 4.12
C GLN A 146 19.68 3.33 2.70
N MET A 147 19.26 4.20 1.80
CA MET A 147 19.70 4.20 0.41
C MET A 147 20.93 5.08 0.15
N GLN A 148 21.38 5.80 1.15
CA GLN A 148 22.56 6.68 1.03
C GLN A 148 23.84 5.95 1.40
#